data_4ec6cd499fd897f29bb7f0e99ea70385
#
_entry.id   4ec6cd499fd897f29bb7f0e99ea70385
#
_cell.length_a   1.000
_cell.length_b   1.000
_cell.length_c   1.000
_cell.angle_alpha   90.00
_cell.angle_beta   90.00
_cell.angle_gamma   90.00
#
_symmetry.space_group_name_H-M   'P 1'
#
loop_
_entity.id
_entity.type
_entity.pdbx_description
1 polymer ?
#
loop_
_entity_poly.entity_id
_entity_poly.type
_entity_poly.pdbx_seq_one_letter_code
_entity_poly.pdbx_strand_id
1 'polypeptide(L)'
;MGNRLQFGIMLHDRETDMVATGKQSTIDTWLVADWDEYLKNVEHPGHEKAKGYYWNGKYRIELTPINNTHSQDHFIISYAISLYAAFKSIPLTGKDNCSYRQTGLREFQPDLSCYVGDNANAILLGVGIVNLDKYPAPDLVIEVSDTSLSDDLGAKRLLYEDVGVAEY
;
A
#
# COMPACT_ATOMS: atom_id res chain seq x y z
N MET A 1 -3.58 46.26 2.07
CA MET A 1 -3.35 45.33 3.20
C MET A 1 -3.35 43.92 2.64
N GLY A 2 -2.18 43.36 2.39
CA GLY A 2 -2.01 42.07 1.74
C GLY A 2 -1.63 41.02 2.81
N ASN A 3 -2.49 40.03 2.99
CA ASN A 3 -2.15 38.84 3.81
C ASN A 3 -1.31 37.89 2.94
N ARG A 4 -0.03 37.83 3.23
CA ARG A 4 0.83 36.72 2.75
C ARG A 4 0.63 35.54 3.69
N LEU A 5 0.08 34.45 3.15
CA LEU A 5 0.16 33.13 3.79
C LEU A 5 1.58 32.58 3.59
N GLN A 6 2.31 32.48 4.68
CA GLN A 6 3.66 31.93 4.71
C GLN A 6 3.55 30.48 5.17
N PHE A 7 3.74 29.52 4.25
CA PHE A 7 3.86 28.11 4.59
C PHE A 7 5.28 27.83 5.04
N GLY A 8 5.47 27.61 6.34
CA GLY A 8 6.71 27.13 6.90
C GLY A 8 6.65 25.62 7.05
N ILE A 9 7.51 24.91 6.35
CA ILE A 9 7.76 23.48 6.59
C ILE A 9 8.73 23.41 7.76
N MET A 10 8.24 22.93 8.92
CA MET A 10 9.06 22.67 10.08
C MET A 10 9.42 21.19 10.12
N LEU A 11 10.67 20.88 9.76
CA LEU A 11 11.24 19.56 10.00
C LEU A 11 11.54 19.45 11.49
N HIS A 12 10.89 18.55 12.18
CA HIS A 12 11.15 18.25 13.60
C HIS A 12 11.90 16.93 13.68
N ASP A 13 13.22 17.04 13.89
CA ASP A 13 14.02 15.92 14.40
C ASP A 13 13.58 15.60 15.83
N ARG A 14 13.11 14.41 16.06
CA ARG A 14 13.00 13.81 17.39
C ARG A 14 13.76 12.50 17.42
N GLU A 15 14.99 12.57 17.92
CA GLU A 15 15.61 11.41 18.54
C GLU A 15 14.78 10.96 19.73
N THR A 16 14.27 9.75 19.68
CA THR A 16 13.76 9.05 20.85
C THR A 16 14.56 7.76 21.00
N ASP A 17 15.44 7.78 22.00
CA ASP A 17 16.10 6.58 22.54
C ASP A 17 15.04 5.55 22.93
N MET A 18 14.99 4.44 22.23
CA MET A 18 14.32 3.22 22.69
C MET A 18 15.34 2.11 22.86
N VAL A 19 15.59 1.79 24.13
CA VAL A 19 16.33 0.58 24.51
C VAL A 19 15.51 -0.64 24.14
N ALA A 20 15.91 -1.33 23.07
CA ALA A 20 15.31 -2.56 22.61
C ALA A 20 15.83 -3.75 23.42
N THR A 21 15.00 -4.31 24.31
CA THR A 21 15.17 -5.66 24.83
C THR A 21 14.61 -6.66 23.83
N GLY A 22 15.49 -7.50 23.29
CA GLY A 22 15.26 -8.40 22.17
C GLY A 22 14.09 -9.36 22.28
N LYS A 23 13.16 -9.17 21.37
CA LYS A 23 12.54 -10.18 20.52
C LYS A 23 12.38 -9.50 19.17
N GLN A 24 13.11 -9.96 18.17
CA GLN A 24 12.94 -9.45 16.81
C GLN A 24 11.48 -9.65 16.43
N SER A 25 10.74 -8.55 16.31
CA SER A 25 9.35 -8.60 15.86
C SER A 25 9.36 -9.21 14.46
N THR A 26 8.57 -10.26 14.24
CA THR A 26 8.35 -10.85 12.91
C THR A 26 7.45 -9.97 12.03
N ILE A 27 7.00 -8.86 12.59
CA ILE A 27 6.20 -7.81 11.95
C ILE A 27 7.16 -6.85 11.25
N ASP A 28 6.75 -6.34 10.11
CA ASP A 28 7.52 -5.41 9.26
C ASP A 28 8.85 -5.96 8.73
N THR A 29 8.95 -7.30 8.60
CA THR A 29 10.12 -7.99 8.05
C THR A 29 9.68 -9.04 7.04
N TRP A 30 10.41 -9.19 5.93
CA TRP A 30 10.19 -10.25 4.97
C TRP A 30 10.72 -11.57 5.51
N LEU A 31 9.85 -12.56 5.64
CA LEU A 31 10.13 -13.92 6.12
C LEU A 31 9.94 -14.93 5.00
N VAL A 32 10.81 -15.94 4.95
CA VAL A 32 10.66 -17.06 4.02
C VAL A 32 9.58 -18.00 4.54
N ALA A 33 8.58 -18.28 3.71
CA ALA A 33 7.49 -19.21 4.03
C ALA A 33 6.78 -19.67 2.75
N ASP A 34 6.06 -20.76 2.84
CA ASP A 34 5.10 -21.14 1.81
C ASP A 34 3.77 -20.37 1.95
N TRP A 35 2.88 -20.57 0.98
CA TRP A 35 1.58 -19.89 0.93
C TRP A 35 0.69 -20.22 2.13
N ASP A 36 0.68 -21.48 2.58
CA ASP A 36 -0.18 -21.92 3.68
C ASP A 36 0.28 -21.35 5.02
N GLU A 37 1.59 -21.22 5.21
CA GLU A 37 2.14 -20.55 6.38
C GLU A 37 1.84 -19.05 6.35
N TYR A 38 1.94 -18.41 5.19
CA TYR A 38 1.53 -17.02 5.02
C TYR A 38 0.05 -16.82 5.40
N LEU A 39 -0.85 -17.64 4.89
CA LEU A 39 -2.28 -17.53 5.18
C LEU A 39 -2.56 -17.66 6.68
N LYS A 40 -1.93 -18.61 7.39
CA LYS A 40 -2.07 -18.75 8.84
C LYS A 40 -1.67 -17.49 9.60
N ASN A 41 -0.66 -16.78 9.10
CA ASN A 41 -0.17 -15.56 9.73
C ASN A 41 -1.06 -14.34 9.39
N VAL A 42 -1.42 -14.13 8.13
CA VAL A 42 -2.22 -12.97 7.74
C VAL A 42 -3.66 -13.05 8.26
N GLU A 43 -4.21 -14.25 8.37
CA GLU A 43 -5.57 -14.51 8.89
C GLU A 43 -5.59 -14.71 10.41
N HIS A 44 -4.46 -14.55 11.09
CA HIS A 44 -4.40 -14.66 12.55
C HIS A 44 -5.24 -13.55 13.22
N PRO A 45 -6.06 -13.86 14.24
CA PRO A 45 -6.95 -12.89 14.90
C PRO A 45 -6.25 -11.63 15.43
N GLY A 46 -4.94 -11.68 15.68
CA GLY A 46 -4.15 -10.51 16.07
C GLY A 46 -3.73 -9.60 14.90
N HIS A 47 -3.97 -9.99 13.66
CA HIS A 47 -3.54 -9.30 12.44
C HIS A 47 -4.70 -8.74 11.61
N GLU A 48 -5.90 -8.61 12.18
CA GLU A 48 -7.12 -8.17 11.48
C GLU A 48 -6.99 -6.80 10.79
N LYS A 49 -6.06 -5.97 11.26
CA LYS A 49 -5.78 -4.63 10.71
C LYS A 49 -4.43 -4.55 10.00
N ALA A 50 -3.76 -5.66 9.85
CA ALA A 50 -2.46 -5.71 9.20
C ALA A 50 -2.62 -5.82 7.68
N LYS A 51 -1.67 -5.24 6.95
CA LYS A 51 -1.51 -5.50 5.52
C LYS A 51 -0.68 -6.76 5.32
N GLY A 52 -1.12 -7.62 4.41
CA GLY A 52 -0.40 -8.82 4.01
C GLY A 52 0.26 -8.65 2.66
N TYR A 53 1.52 -9.08 2.58
CA TYR A 53 2.26 -9.19 1.33
C TYR A 53 2.85 -10.59 1.22
N TYR A 54 2.70 -11.22 0.08
CA TYR A 54 3.32 -12.50 -0.25
C TYR A 54 3.86 -12.46 -1.68
N TRP A 55 5.11 -12.84 -1.84
CA TRP A 55 5.75 -12.90 -3.14
C TRP A 55 7.03 -13.75 -3.10
N ASN A 56 7.22 -14.59 -4.12
CA ASN A 56 8.43 -15.38 -4.32
C ASN A 56 8.89 -16.18 -3.08
N GLY A 57 7.93 -16.87 -2.42
CA GLY A 57 8.21 -17.67 -1.22
C GLY A 57 8.59 -16.86 0.01
N LYS A 58 8.20 -15.60 0.05
CA LYS A 58 8.39 -14.70 1.20
C LYS A 58 7.10 -13.97 1.50
N TYR A 59 6.88 -13.67 2.78
CA TYR A 59 5.77 -12.82 3.19
C TYR A 59 6.22 -11.72 4.15
N ARG A 60 5.38 -10.70 4.25
CA ARG A 60 5.48 -9.62 5.24
C ARG A 60 4.09 -9.34 5.79
N ILE A 61 4.01 -9.17 7.09
CA ILE A 61 2.82 -8.64 7.79
C ILE A 61 3.18 -7.25 8.27
N GLU A 62 2.47 -6.26 7.80
CA GLU A 62 2.71 -4.85 8.11
C GLU A 62 1.59 -4.32 8.99
N LEU A 63 1.92 -4.01 10.25
CA LEU A 63 1.03 -3.30 11.15
C LEU A 63 1.21 -1.80 10.87
N THR A 64 0.30 -1.24 10.12
CA THR A 64 0.34 0.19 9.82
C THR A 64 -0.22 0.98 11.00
N PRO A 65 0.60 1.67 11.80
CA PRO A 65 0.08 2.64 12.73
C PRO A 65 -0.46 3.81 11.91
N ILE A 66 -1.77 4.00 11.93
CA ILE A 66 -2.41 5.16 11.32
C ILE A 66 -2.04 6.37 12.17
N ASN A 67 -1.01 7.10 11.78
CA ASN A 67 -0.68 8.39 12.37
C ASN A 67 -1.34 9.53 11.58
N ASN A 68 -1.40 10.71 12.19
CA ASN A 68 -2.05 11.87 11.59
C ASN A 68 -1.39 12.30 10.26
N THR A 69 -0.07 12.26 10.17
CA THR A 69 0.69 12.67 8.99
C THR A 69 0.40 11.72 7.82
N HIS A 70 0.52 10.42 8.04
CA HIS A 70 0.21 9.40 7.03
C HIS A 70 -1.22 9.55 6.49
N SER A 71 -2.20 9.73 7.39
CA SER A 71 -3.60 9.94 7.00
C SER A 71 -3.80 11.20 6.17
N GLN A 72 -3.10 12.28 6.51
CA GLN A 72 -3.17 13.54 5.78
C GLN A 72 -2.55 13.42 4.39
N ASP A 73 -1.36 12.83 4.29
CA ASP A 73 -0.65 12.65 3.02
C ASP A 73 -1.44 11.74 2.08
N HIS A 74 -1.98 10.64 2.60
CA HIS A 74 -2.84 9.72 1.89
C HIS A 74 -4.07 10.44 1.29
N PHE A 75 -4.75 11.27 2.09
CA PHE A 75 -5.89 12.06 1.62
C PHE A 75 -5.50 13.06 0.54
N ILE A 76 -4.39 13.80 0.72
CA ILE A 76 -3.91 14.81 -0.23
C ILE A 76 -3.56 14.16 -1.57
N ILE A 77 -2.86 13.03 -1.55
CA ILE A 77 -2.46 12.31 -2.76
C ILE A 77 -3.70 11.79 -3.49
N SER A 78 -4.62 11.14 -2.77
CA SER A 78 -5.89 10.65 -3.35
C SER A 78 -6.68 11.77 -4.02
N TYR A 79 -6.79 12.90 -3.35
CA TYR A 79 -7.51 14.06 -3.86
C TYR A 79 -6.83 14.67 -5.08
N ALA A 80 -5.50 14.83 -5.06
CA ALA A 80 -4.75 15.40 -6.15
C ALA A 80 -4.87 14.55 -7.44
N ILE A 81 -4.75 13.23 -7.32
CA ILE A 81 -4.89 12.30 -8.44
C ILE A 81 -6.31 12.35 -9.01
N SER A 82 -7.32 12.31 -8.14
CA SER A 82 -8.72 12.37 -8.56
C SER A 82 -9.05 13.67 -9.27
N LEU A 83 -8.56 14.80 -8.74
CA LEU A 83 -8.75 16.11 -9.34
C LEU A 83 -8.04 16.23 -10.70
N TYR A 84 -6.80 15.72 -10.79
CA TYR A 84 -6.06 15.71 -12.05
C TYR A 84 -6.78 14.86 -13.12
N ALA A 85 -7.23 13.68 -12.77
CA ALA A 85 -7.97 12.80 -13.67
C ALA A 85 -9.27 13.47 -14.16
N ALA A 86 -10.03 14.08 -13.24
CA ALA A 86 -11.24 14.83 -13.58
C ALA A 86 -10.94 16.00 -14.52
N PHE A 87 -9.90 16.81 -14.24
CA PHE A 87 -9.50 17.93 -15.06
C PHE A 87 -9.07 17.49 -16.48
N LYS A 88 -8.42 16.35 -16.59
CA LYS A 88 -7.98 15.77 -17.86
C LYS A 88 -9.05 14.92 -18.55
N SER A 89 -10.21 14.75 -17.94
CA SER A 89 -11.26 13.83 -18.42
C SER A 89 -10.76 12.38 -18.60
N ILE A 90 -9.87 11.93 -17.73
CA ILE A 90 -9.35 10.56 -17.69
C ILE A 90 -10.27 9.74 -16.78
N PRO A 91 -10.90 8.66 -17.29
CA PRO A 91 -11.61 7.71 -16.43
C PRO A 91 -10.68 7.15 -15.37
N LEU A 92 -11.10 7.18 -14.09
CA LEU A 92 -10.29 6.71 -12.97
C LEU A 92 -11.18 6.10 -11.89
N THR A 93 -10.79 4.93 -11.41
CA THR A 93 -11.35 4.31 -10.19
C THR A 93 -10.23 4.09 -9.20
N GLY A 94 -10.20 4.90 -8.14
CA GLY A 94 -9.28 4.76 -7.03
C GLY A 94 -9.80 3.76 -6.00
N LYS A 95 -8.89 3.04 -5.37
CA LYS A 95 -9.14 2.12 -4.26
C LYS A 95 -8.15 2.41 -3.14
N ASP A 96 -8.68 2.48 -1.94
CA ASP A 96 -7.95 2.73 -0.70
C ASP A 96 -7.75 1.41 0.05
N ASN A 97 -6.50 1.08 0.39
CA ASN A 97 -6.14 -0.13 1.14
C ASN A 97 -6.78 -1.42 0.57
N CYS A 98 -6.82 -1.55 -0.74
CA CYS A 98 -7.44 -2.68 -1.41
C CYS A 98 -6.47 -3.87 -1.49
N SER A 99 -6.95 -5.05 -1.10
CA SER A 99 -6.18 -6.30 -1.19
C SER A 99 -6.32 -6.93 -2.57
N TYR A 100 -5.21 -7.40 -3.10
CA TYR A 100 -5.07 -8.09 -4.38
C TYR A 100 -4.43 -9.46 -4.14
N ARG A 101 -5.05 -10.52 -4.64
CA ARG A 101 -4.57 -11.89 -4.41
C ARG A 101 -4.56 -12.71 -5.69
N GLN A 102 -3.43 -13.34 -5.98
CA GLN A 102 -3.33 -14.48 -6.88
C GLN A 102 -2.98 -15.72 -6.04
N THR A 103 -3.96 -16.60 -5.86
CA THR A 103 -3.88 -17.70 -4.89
C THR A 103 -2.64 -18.59 -5.12
N GLY A 104 -1.87 -18.82 -4.07
CA GLY A 104 -0.65 -19.61 -4.11
C GLY A 104 0.58 -18.91 -4.68
N LEU A 105 0.45 -17.72 -5.24
CA LEU A 105 1.53 -17.03 -5.92
C LEU A 105 1.91 -15.69 -5.29
N ARG A 106 0.90 -14.83 -5.03
CA ARG A 106 1.17 -13.48 -4.55
C ARG A 106 -0.04 -12.84 -3.89
N GLU A 107 0.24 -11.92 -2.99
CA GLU A 107 -0.74 -11.02 -2.38
C GLU A 107 -0.08 -9.68 -2.05
N PHE A 108 -0.84 -8.59 -2.18
CA PHE A 108 -0.40 -7.26 -1.78
C PHE A 108 -1.59 -6.36 -1.44
N GLN A 109 -1.32 -5.34 -0.62
CA GLN A 109 -2.31 -4.37 -0.19
C GLN A 109 -1.68 -2.98 -0.11
N PRO A 110 -1.60 -2.24 -1.23
CA PRO A 110 -1.03 -0.90 -1.24
C PRO A 110 -1.92 0.11 -0.51
N ASP A 111 -1.35 1.24 -0.13
CA ASP A 111 -2.10 2.37 0.43
C ASP A 111 -3.15 2.87 -0.56
N LEU A 112 -2.74 3.12 -1.80
CA LEU A 112 -3.63 3.52 -2.87
C LEU A 112 -3.36 2.70 -4.13
N SER A 113 -4.41 2.43 -4.88
CA SER A 113 -4.31 1.84 -6.22
C SER A 113 -5.36 2.45 -7.13
N CYS A 114 -5.04 2.55 -8.42
CA CYS A 114 -5.95 3.12 -9.39
C CYS A 114 -6.04 2.25 -10.65
N TYR A 115 -7.25 2.14 -11.16
CA TYR A 115 -7.56 1.67 -12.50
C TYR A 115 -7.84 2.88 -13.38
N VAL A 116 -7.17 2.99 -14.53
CA VAL A 116 -7.12 4.19 -15.35
C VAL A 116 -7.59 3.90 -16.78
N GLY A 117 -8.25 4.86 -17.41
CA GLY A 117 -8.69 4.75 -18.80
C GLY A 117 -9.68 3.60 -19.00
N ASP A 118 -9.38 2.70 -19.92
CA ASP A 118 -10.24 1.56 -20.25
C ASP A 118 -10.40 0.57 -19.08
N ASN A 119 -9.43 0.52 -18.18
CA ASN A 119 -9.47 -0.33 -16.99
C ASN A 119 -10.30 0.26 -15.83
N ALA A 120 -10.71 1.52 -15.89
CA ALA A 120 -11.38 2.20 -14.78
C ALA A 120 -12.61 1.45 -14.23
N ASN A 121 -13.27 0.64 -15.06
CA ASN A 121 -14.45 -0.15 -14.68
C ASN A 121 -14.17 -1.67 -14.65
N ALA A 122 -12.91 -2.10 -14.64
CA ALA A 122 -12.56 -3.52 -14.71
C ALA A 122 -13.04 -4.32 -13.50
N ILE A 123 -13.12 -3.70 -12.32
CA ILE A 123 -13.48 -4.39 -11.08
C ILE A 123 -14.94 -4.12 -10.72
N LEU A 124 -15.72 -5.17 -10.55
CA LEU A 124 -17.13 -5.07 -10.16
C LEU A 124 -17.27 -4.55 -8.71
N LEU A 125 -18.39 -3.85 -8.46
CA LEU A 125 -18.75 -3.41 -7.10
C LEU A 125 -18.98 -4.62 -6.19
N GLY A 126 -18.62 -4.49 -4.92
CA GLY A 126 -18.85 -5.54 -3.91
C GLY A 126 -17.80 -6.65 -3.90
N VAL A 127 -16.78 -6.58 -4.73
CA VAL A 127 -15.62 -7.48 -4.64
C VAL A 127 -14.81 -7.10 -3.39
N GLY A 128 -14.54 -8.08 -2.52
CA GLY A 128 -13.67 -7.89 -1.36
C GLY A 128 -12.20 -7.90 -1.78
N ILE A 129 -11.50 -9.03 -1.62
CA ILE A 129 -10.15 -9.20 -2.17
C ILE A 129 -10.24 -9.34 -3.69
N VAL A 130 -9.50 -8.52 -4.43
CA VAL A 130 -9.45 -8.58 -5.89
C VAL A 130 -8.65 -9.81 -6.33
N ASN A 131 -9.32 -10.75 -6.98
CA ASN A 131 -8.71 -11.96 -7.50
C ASN A 131 -8.01 -11.69 -8.84
N LEU A 132 -6.68 -11.73 -8.84
CA LEU A 132 -5.84 -11.47 -10.01
C LEU A 132 -5.87 -12.58 -11.10
N ASP A 133 -6.48 -13.74 -10.81
CA ASP A 133 -6.75 -14.74 -11.84
C ASP A 133 -7.97 -14.36 -12.70
N LYS A 134 -8.77 -13.39 -12.25
CA LYS A 134 -10.01 -12.96 -12.92
C LYS A 134 -9.99 -11.51 -13.37
N TYR A 135 -9.25 -10.68 -12.67
CA TYR A 135 -9.21 -9.24 -12.86
C TYR A 135 -7.79 -8.77 -13.11
N PRO A 136 -7.59 -7.71 -13.89
CA PRO A 136 -6.26 -7.15 -14.08
C PRO A 136 -5.70 -6.58 -12.79
N ALA A 137 -4.37 -6.48 -12.73
CA ALA A 137 -3.69 -5.66 -11.72
C ALA A 137 -4.08 -4.18 -11.89
N PRO A 138 -3.95 -3.35 -10.85
CA PRO A 138 -4.14 -1.91 -10.98
C PRO A 138 -3.09 -1.30 -11.92
N ASP A 139 -3.45 -0.23 -12.62
CA ASP A 139 -2.53 0.49 -13.51
C ASP A 139 -1.53 1.34 -12.73
N LEU A 140 -1.93 1.87 -11.57
CA LEU A 140 -1.12 2.70 -10.69
C LEU A 140 -1.23 2.20 -9.26
N VAL A 141 -0.11 2.11 -8.59
CA VAL A 141 -0.01 1.83 -7.15
C VAL A 141 0.77 2.95 -6.47
N ILE A 142 0.40 3.29 -5.25
CA ILE A 142 1.08 4.30 -4.43
C ILE A 142 1.20 3.77 -3.01
N GLU A 143 2.39 3.88 -2.46
CA GLU A 143 2.67 3.68 -1.03
C GLU A 143 3.03 5.02 -0.41
N VAL A 144 2.44 5.31 0.74
CA VAL A 144 2.73 6.50 1.53
C VAL A 144 3.67 6.09 2.64
N SER A 145 4.96 6.36 2.45
CA SER A 145 6.03 5.86 3.33
C SER A 145 6.51 6.94 4.29
N ASP A 146 6.55 6.59 5.58
CA ASP A 146 7.19 7.38 6.62
C ASP A 146 8.49 6.68 7.08
N THR A 147 8.45 5.36 7.29
CA THR A 147 9.60 4.58 7.81
C THR A 147 9.96 3.36 6.96
N SER A 148 9.15 3.00 5.96
CA SER A 148 9.29 1.79 5.13
C SER A 148 9.92 2.05 3.76
N LEU A 149 10.47 3.24 3.50
CA LEU A 149 10.96 3.67 2.18
C LEU A 149 11.94 2.67 1.53
N SER A 150 12.84 2.07 2.31
CA SER A 150 13.80 1.08 1.76
C SER A 150 13.12 -0.20 1.28
N ASP A 151 12.00 -0.57 1.89
CA ASP A 151 11.22 -1.74 1.53
C ASP A 151 10.30 -1.46 0.35
N ASP A 152 9.68 -0.29 0.34
CA ASP A 152 8.82 0.17 -0.74
C ASP A 152 9.62 0.29 -2.05
N LEU A 153 10.85 0.83 -2.01
CA LEU A 153 11.77 0.89 -3.14
C LEU A 153 12.46 -0.46 -3.45
N GLY A 154 12.32 -1.45 -2.60
CA GLY A 154 12.92 -2.79 -2.70
C GLY A 154 11.93 -3.86 -3.14
N ALA A 155 11.56 -4.74 -2.19
CA ALA A 155 10.77 -5.94 -2.47
C ALA A 155 9.36 -5.64 -2.96
N LYS A 156 8.70 -4.60 -2.44
CA LYS A 156 7.35 -4.20 -2.90
C LYS A 156 7.40 -3.73 -4.36
N ARG A 157 8.38 -2.91 -4.73
CA ARG A 157 8.54 -2.47 -6.12
C ARG A 157 8.68 -3.65 -7.07
N LEU A 158 9.53 -4.62 -6.74
CA LEU A 158 9.72 -5.83 -7.55
C LEU A 158 8.45 -6.66 -7.65
N LEU A 159 7.67 -6.76 -6.57
CA LEU A 159 6.36 -7.40 -6.58
C LEU A 159 5.40 -6.69 -7.55
N TYR A 160 5.33 -5.36 -7.51
CA TYR A 160 4.46 -4.59 -8.41
C TYR A 160 4.88 -4.68 -9.87
N GLU A 161 6.17 -4.67 -10.17
CA GLU A 161 6.71 -4.93 -11.51
C GLU A 161 6.32 -6.33 -12.02
N ASP A 162 6.46 -7.38 -11.17
CA ASP A 162 6.14 -8.77 -11.53
C ASP A 162 4.63 -9.00 -11.73
N VAL A 163 3.79 -8.22 -11.07
CA VAL A 163 2.31 -8.24 -11.24
C VAL A 163 1.87 -7.50 -12.51
N GLY A 164 2.71 -6.64 -13.06
CA GLY A 164 2.42 -5.85 -14.24
C GLY A 164 1.74 -4.50 -13.94
N VAL A 165 1.93 -3.96 -12.73
CA VAL A 165 1.57 -2.56 -12.42
C VAL A 165 2.38 -1.64 -13.34
N ALA A 166 1.71 -0.72 -14.03
CA ALA A 166 2.37 0.14 -15.01
C ALA A 166 3.17 1.28 -14.35
N GLU A 167 2.66 1.83 -13.25
CA GLU A 167 3.27 2.94 -12.53
C GLU A 167 3.27 2.70 -11.00
N TYR A 168 4.44 2.94 -10.37
CA TYR A 168 4.61 2.80 -8.93
C TYR A 168 5.47 3.94 -8.37
#